data_1272a78b4ab05b7f0010be23be3318c1
#
_entry.id   1272a78b4ab05b7f0010be23be3318c1
#
_cell.length_a   1.000
_cell.length_b   1.000
_cell.length_c   1.000
_cell.angle_alpha   90.00
_cell.angle_beta   90.00
_cell.angle_gamma   90.00
#
_symmetry.space_group_name_H-M   'P 1'
#
loop_
_entity.id
_entity.type
_entity.pdbx_description
1 polymer ?
#
loop_
_entity_poly.entity_id
_entity_poly.type
_entity_poly.pdbx_seq_one_letter_code
_entity_poly.pdbx_strand_id
1 'polypeptide(L)'
;MRTVLVLVAVLGLAVYPAMAAPPVEKGGKELATGQKPSQETPAAVKPPEGAMVVVPAGEFTMGSATGDSDEQPEHKVHVDSFSMDLYEVTVGQYAAFLQAKGIDPPADWKTMSQSANQKRPIANVDSTDASAFCKWAGKRLPTEAEWEKAARGADGRVYPWGNEAPTPLHANFGKSEWDNHAVLAPVGSFEAGKSPYGIYDMAGNVWEWVSDLYDYNYYKISPSKNPTGPSTGGTRTIRGGAWKSNPRALRSANRSLISPTDQGLNGFRCAKSQ
;
A
#
# COMPACT_ATOMS: atom_id res chain seq x y z
N MET A 1 5.03 26.09 58.46
CA MET A 1 5.72 25.01 59.16
C MET A 1 5.08 23.68 58.73
N ARG A 2 5.71 22.97 57.82
CA ARG A 2 5.37 21.55 57.49
C ARG A 2 6.68 20.81 57.33
N THR A 3 6.87 19.86 58.20
CA THR A 3 8.06 19.06 58.43
C THR A 3 8.26 18.05 57.28
N VAL A 4 9.46 18.05 56.68
CA VAL A 4 9.86 17.08 55.69
C VAL A 4 10.53 15.93 56.43
N LEU A 5 9.99 14.73 56.27
CA LEU A 5 10.57 13.48 56.79
C LEU A 5 11.49 12.88 55.74
N VAL A 6 12.79 12.79 56.02
CA VAL A 6 13.79 12.12 55.19
C VAL A 6 13.91 10.66 55.67
N LEU A 7 13.62 9.74 54.75
CA LEU A 7 13.80 8.29 54.98
C LEU A 7 15.18 7.88 54.45
N VAL A 8 16.07 7.46 55.33
CA VAL A 8 17.39 6.89 54.98
C VAL A 8 17.21 5.38 54.78
N ALA A 9 17.47 4.89 53.60
CA ALA A 9 17.52 3.45 53.30
C ALA A 9 18.95 2.93 53.50
N VAL A 10 19.10 1.98 54.41
CA VAL A 10 20.37 1.24 54.69
C VAL A 10 20.50 0.09 53.71
N LEU A 11 21.55 0.07 52.83
CA LEU A 11 21.91 -1.05 51.99
C LEU A 11 22.64 -2.10 52.84
N GLY A 12 22.04 -3.28 52.97
CA GLY A 12 22.71 -4.48 53.52
C GLY A 12 23.50 -5.20 52.42
N LEU A 13 24.82 -5.32 52.61
CA LEU A 13 25.68 -6.20 51.78
C LEU A 13 25.49 -7.64 52.20
N ALA A 14 25.01 -8.50 51.31
CA ALA A 14 25.01 -9.95 51.47
C ALA A 14 26.34 -10.53 50.91
N VAL A 15 27.13 -11.15 51.80
CA VAL A 15 28.36 -11.87 51.45
C VAL A 15 27.98 -13.32 51.11
N TYR A 16 28.26 -13.75 49.88
CA TYR A 16 28.11 -15.16 49.45
C TYR A 16 29.45 -15.90 49.60
N PRO A 17 29.50 -17.13 50.17
CA PRO A 17 30.72 -17.93 50.23
C PRO A 17 31.06 -18.55 48.86
N ALA A 18 32.34 -18.55 48.52
CA ALA A 18 32.90 -19.16 47.33
C ALA A 18 32.79 -20.68 47.39
N MET A 19 32.14 -21.30 46.40
CA MET A 19 32.21 -22.75 46.20
C MET A 19 33.40 -23.11 45.33
N ALA A 20 34.19 -24.10 45.81
CA ALA A 20 35.36 -24.65 45.15
C ALA A 20 34.94 -25.49 43.90
N ALA A 21 35.74 -25.37 42.83
CA ALA A 21 35.57 -26.13 41.59
C ALA A 21 36.11 -27.56 41.75
N PRO A 22 35.51 -28.59 41.12
CA PRO A 22 36.01 -29.96 41.08
C PRO A 22 37.18 -30.13 40.08
N PRO A 23 38.03 -31.18 40.23
CA PRO A 23 39.24 -31.35 39.45
C PRO A 23 38.97 -31.78 37.99
N VAL A 24 39.82 -31.30 37.08
CA VAL A 24 39.81 -31.61 35.65
C VAL A 24 40.49 -32.98 35.42
N GLU A 25 39.72 -33.94 34.90
CA GLU A 25 40.27 -35.19 34.33
C GLU A 25 40.81 -34.95 32.92
N LYS A 26 42.06 -35.29 32.68
CA LYS A 26 42.70 -35.33 31.36
C LYS A 26 42.34 -36.65 30.67
N GLY A 27 41.40 -36.60 29.76
CA GLY A 27 41.15 -37.69 28.83
C GLY A 27 41.29 -37.16 27.38
N GLY A 28 42.42 -37.52 26.75
CA GLY A 28 42.61 -37.22 25.34
C GLY A 28 41.71 -38.10 24.47
N LYS A 29 41.01 -37.46 23.49
CA LYS A 29 40.45 -38.12 22.32
C LYS A 29 40.51 -37.20 21.10
N GLU A 30 41.00 -37.77 20.07
CA GLU A 30 41.12 -37.51 18.67
C GLU A 30 40.26 -36.34 18.08
N LEU A 31 40.94 -35.52 17.30
CA LEU A 31 40.33 -34.49 16.42
C LEU A 31 39.42 -35.16 15.36
N ALA A 32 38.14 -35.08 15.60
CA ALA A 32 37.17 -35.23 14.52
C ALA A 32 37.10 -33.91 13.75
N THR A 33 37.39 -33.95 12.43
CA THR A 33 37.27 -32.85 11.49
C THR A 33 35.84 -32.35 11.48
N GLY A 34 35.62 -31.19 12.10
CA GLY A 34 34.30 -30.53 12.13
C GLY A 34 33.89 -30.09 10.76
N GLN A 35 32.92 -30.78 10.16
CA GLN A 35 32.11 -30.22 9.09
C GLN A 35 31.35 -29.00 9.62
N LYS A 36 31.67 -27.85 9.04
CA LYS A 36 30.94 -26.61 9.27
C LYS A 36 29.47 -26.84 8.85
N PRO A 37 28.47 -26.54 9.68
CA PRO A 37 27.07 -26.65 9.25
C PRO A 37 26.89 -25.79 8.02
N SER A 38 26.42 -26.39 6.92
CA SER A 38 25.95 -25.66 5.75
C SER A 38 24.81 -24.76 6.21
N GLN A 39 24.99 -23.45 6.15
CA GLN A 39 23.91 -22.50 6.28
C GLN A 39 22.97 -22.74 5.09
N GLU A 40 21.88 -23.46 5.30
CA GLU A 40 20.76 -23.48 4.36
C GLU A 40 20.29 -22.04 4.20
N THR A 41 20.47 -21.48 3.01
CA THR A 41 19.88 -20.21 2.62
C THR A 41 18.36 -20.37 2.76
N PRO A 42 17.67 -19.51 3.55
CA PRO A 42 16.23 -19.63 3.69
C PRO A 42 15.60 -19.63 2.30
N ALA A 43 14.71 -20.58 2.03
CA ALA A 43 13.98 -20.63 0.78
C ALA A 43 13.34 -19.29 0.51
N ALA A 44 13.58 -18.71 -0.68
CA ALA A 44 13.05 -17.40 -1.05
C ALA A 44 11.51 -17.42 -0.91
N VAL A 45 10.99 -16.58 -0.02
CA VAL A 45 9.54 -16.40 0.14
C VAL A 45 8.99 -15.87 -1.17
N LYS A 46 8.14 -16.67 -1.84
CA LYS A 46 7.49 -16.27 -3.08
C LYS A 46 6.37 -15.26 -2.77
N PRO A 47 6.18 -14.25 -3.66
CA PRO A 47 5.04 -13.34 -3.52
C PRO A 47 3.73 -14.14 -3.56
N PRO A 48 2.74 -13.77 -2.74
CA PRO A 48 1.41 -14.38 -2.84
C PRO A 48 0.79 -14.03 -4.19
N GLU A 49 0.24 -15.02 -4.87
CA GLU A 49 -0.49 -14.80 -6.12
C GLU A 49 -1.76 -14.02 -5.82
N GLY A 50 -1.80 -12.74 -6.22
CA GLY A 50 -3.01 -11.92 -6.22
C GLY A 50 -3.79 -12.13 -7.50
N ALA A 51 -5.11 -12.22 -7.43
CA ALA A 51 -5.96 -12.21 -8.60
C ALA A 51 -5.75 -10.91 -9.39
N MET A 52 -5.58 -11.01 -10.70
CA MET A 52 -5.47 -9.87 -11.62
C MET A 52 -6.56 -9.92 -12.68
N VAL A 53 -6.97 -8.75 -13.14
CA VAL A 53 -7.95 -8.58 -14.21
C VAL A 53 -7.26 -7.97 -15.42
N VAL A 54 -7.52 -8.50 -16.61
CA VAL A 54 -7.05 -7.93 -17.87
C VAL A 54 -7.95 -6.74 -18.24
N VAL A 55 -7.34 -5.56 -18.37
CA VAL A 55 -7.95 -4.38 -18.96
C VAL A 55 -7.51 -4.33 -20.43
N PRO A 56 -8.46 -4.45 -21.38
CA PRO A 56 -8.11 -4.56 -22.80
C PRO A 56 -7.52 -3.26 -23.33
N ALA A 57 -6.67 -3.38 -24.36
CA ALA A 57 -6.19 -2.21 -25.10
C ALA A 57 -7.36 -1.42 -25.68
N GLY A 58 -7.19 -0.11 -25.81
CA GLY A 58 -8.17 0.75 -26.45
C GLY A 58 -8.19 2.16 -25.89
N GLU A 59 -8.96 2.98 -26.57
CA GLU A 59 -9.15 4.40 -26.23
C GLU A 59 -10.19 4.56 -25.11
N PHE A 60 -9.96 5.55 -24.25
CA PHE A 60 -10.95 6.03 -23.28
C PHE A 60 -10.83 7.55 -23.13
N THR A 61 -11.82 8.16 -22.51
CA THR A 61 -11.79 9.58 -22.17
C THR A 61 -11.18 9.75 -20.78
N MET A 62 -10.00 10.37 -20.68
CA MET A 62 -9.30 10.69 -19.45
C MET A 62 -9.61 12.11 -19.01
N GLY A 63 -9.76 12.30 -17.69
CA GLY A 63 -10.12 13.60 -17.12
C GLY A 63 -11.61 13.88 -17.12
N SER A 64 -11.98 15.15 -16.93
CA SER A 64 -13.38 15.58 -16.84
C SER A 64 -13.53 17.03 -17.28
N ALA A 65 -14.50 17.32 -18.13
CA ALA A 65 -14.84 18.70 -18.53
C ALA A 65 -15.52 19.50 -17.41
N THR A 66 -16.13 18.82 -16.42
CA THR A 66 -16.90 19.41 -15.33
C THR A 66 -16.29 19.18 -13.94
N GLY A 67 -15.14 18.50 -13.89
CA GLY A 67 -14.41 18.19 -12.67
C GLY A 67 -13.53 19.34 -12.20
N ASP A 68 -12.50 18.97 -11.41
CA ASP A 68 -11.52 19.93 -10.92
C ASP A 68 -10.65 20.46 -12.07
N SER A 69 -10.05 21.63 -11.89
CA SER A 69 -9.29 22.28 -12.96
C SER A 69 -8.07 21.49 -13.43
N ASP A 70 -7.50 20.63 -12.56
CA ASP A 70 -6.39 19.74 -12.88
C ASP A 70 -6.83 18.43 -13.56
N GLU A 71 -8.14 18.18 -13.63
CA GLU A 71 -8.75 17.10 -14.41
C GLU A 71 -9.00 17.54 -15.86
N GLN A 72 -8.77 18.81 -16.18
CA GLN A 72 -9.10 19.43 -17.46
C GLN A 72 -7.86 19.70 -18.33
N PRO A 73 -8.00 19.60 -19.65
CA PRO A 73 -9.20 19.18 -20.38
C PRO A 73 -9.43 17.67 -20.32
N GLU A 74 -10.69 17.23 -20.42
CA GLU A 74 -10.91 15.84 -20.79
C GLU A 74 -10.33 15.59 -22.18
N HIS A 75 -9.71 14.44 -22.39
CA HIS A 75 -9.02 14.13 -23.64
C HIS A 75 -8.99 12.62 -23.91
N LYS A 76 -8.83 12.27 -25.18
CA LYS A 76 -8.74 10.87 -25.58
C LYS A 76 -7.35 10.31 -25.38
N VAL A 77 -7.29 9.17 -24.70
CA VAL A 77 -6.05 8.44 -24.41
C VAL A 77 -6.21 6.98 -24.82
N HIS A 78 -5.26 6.48 -25.60
CA HIS A 78 -5.11 5.05 -25.86
C HIS A 78 -4.18 4.44 -24.81
N VAL A 79 -4.62 3.37 -24.17
CA VAL A 79 -3.80 2.57 -23.27
C VAL A 79 -3.72 1.14 -23.81
N ASP A 80 -2.51 0.60 -23.95
CA ASP A 80 -2.28 -0.79 -24.35
C ASP A 80 -2.86 -1.75 -23.31
N SER A 81 -3.02 -3.03 -23.63
CA SER A 81 -3.54 -4.03 -22.69
C SER A 81 -2.59 -4.23 -21.51
N PHE A 82 -3.15 -4.29 -20.33
CA PHE A 82 -2.43 -4.55 -19.09
C PHE A 82 -3.29 -5.39 -18.13
N SER A 83 -2.67 -6.00 -17.15
CA SER A 83 -3.37 -6.59 -16.02
C SER A 83 -3.25 -5.70 -14.80
N MET A 84 -4.31 -5.62 -13.99
CA MET A 84 -4.35 -4.89 -12.73
C MET A 84 -4.81 -5.81 -11.60
N ASP A 85 -4.25 -5.64 -10.42
CA ASP A 85 -4.71 -6.36 -9.23
C ASP A 85 -6.20 -6.11 -9.00
N LEU A 86 -6.94 -7.20 -8.73
CA LEU A 86 -8.37 -7.16 -8.47
C LEU A 86 -8.71 -6.33 -7.23
N TYR A 87 -7.79 -6.29 -6.27
CA TYR A 87 -7.92 -5.61 -4.99
C TYR A 87 -6.69 -4.73 -4.69
N GLU A 88 -6.82 -3.84 -3.73
CA GLU A 88 -5.69 -3.18 -3.08
C GLU A 88 -4.77 -4.23 -2.45
N VAL A 89 -3.45 -3.93 -2.35
CA VAL A 89 -2.51 -4.81 -1.64
C VAL A 89 -2.87 -4.84 -0.17
N THR A 90 -2.99 -6.06 0.37
CA THR A 90 -3.41 -6.26 1.76
C THR A 90 -2.24 -6.24 2.75
N VAL A 91 -2.55 -6.01 4.03
CA VAL A 91 -1.59 -6.13 5.14
C VAL A 91 -0.90 -7.51 5.13
N GLY A 92 -1.66 -8.59 4.88
CA GLY A 92 -1.09 -9.96 4.83
C GLY A 92 -0.09 -10.15 3.69
N GLN A 93 -0.38 -9.60 2.51
CA GLN A 93 0.55 -9.63 1.38
C GLN A 93 1.80 -8.81 1.65
N TYR A 94 1.63 -7.63 2.26
CA TYR A 94 2.74 -6.76 2.59
C TYR A 94 3.64 -7.35 3.70
N ALA A 95 3.06 -8.07 4.68
CA ALA A 95 3.81 -8.81 5.69
C ALA A 95 4.77 -9.85 5.07
N ALA A 96 4.32 -10.57 4.04
CA ALA A 96 5.16 -11.51 3.31
C ALA A 96 6.33 -10.81 2.58
N PHE A 97 6.10 -9.62 2.04
CA PHE A 97 7.14 -8.79 1.42
C PHE A 97 8.20 -8.34 2.44
N LEU A 98 7.77 -7.80 3.59
CA LEU A 98 8.69 -7.40 4.66
C LEU A 98 9.58 -8.57 5.10
N GLN A 99 8.97 -9.74 5.32
CA GLN A 99 9.70 -10.95 5.69
C GLN A 99 10.71 -11.38 4.60
N ALA A 100 10.29 -11.34 3.33
CA ALA A 100 11.13 -11.75 2.20
C ALA A 100 12.32 -10.82 1.97
N LYS A 101 12.19 -9.53 2.31
CA LYS A 101 13.20 -8.50 2.06
C LYS A 101 14.03 -8.16 3.28
N GLY A 102 13.58 -8.50 4.49
CA GLY A 102 14.26 -8.14 5.73
C GLY A 102 14.34 -6.63 5.94
N ILE A 103 13.31 -5.89 5.53
CA ILE A 103 13.23 -4.43 5.67
C ILE A 103 12.34 -4.05 6.84
N ASP A 104 12.57 -2.86 7.38
CA ASP A 104 11.78 -2.33 8.48
C ASP A 104 10.33 -2.09 8.07
N PRO A 105 9.37 -2.43 8.93
CA PRO A 105 7.97 -2.21 8.66
C PRO A 105 7.60 -0.71 8.74
N PRO A 106 6.49 -0.30 8.10
CA PRO A 106 5.97 1.06 8.21
C PRO A 106 5.56 1.41 9.64
N ALA A 107 5.34 2.69 9.91
CA ALA A 107 4.81 3.16 11.18
C ALA A 107 3.50 2.42 11.52
N ASP A 108 3.22 2.27 12.83
CA ASP A 108 2.02 1.58 13.35
C ASP A 108 1.87 0.10 12.95
N TRP A 109 2.92 -0.54 12.42
CA TRP A 109 2.90 -1.93 11.98
C TRP A 109 2.35 -2.90 13.02
N LYS A 110 2.69 -2.69 14.31
CA LYS A 110 2.21 -3.53 15.41
C LYS A 110 0.67 -3.59 15.47
N THR A 111 0.01 -2.47 15.24
CA THR A 111 -1.46 -2.40 15.19
C THR A 111 -1.98 -2.91 13.86
N MET A 112 -1.34 -2.51 12.77
CA MET A 112 -1.73 -2.85 11.42
C MET A 112 -1.64 -4.36 11.15
N SER A 113 -0.60 -5.03 11.63
CA SER A 113 -0.33 -6.45 11.38
C SER A 113 -1.17 -7.42 12.20
N GLN A 114 -2.09 -6.95 13.05
CA GLN A 114 -2.98 -7.82 13.82
C GLN A 114 -3.80 -8.74 12.91
N SER A 115 -4.15 -9.91 13.41
CA SER A 115 -4.86 -10.95 12.65
C SER A 115 -6.17 -10.47 12.03
N ALA A 116 -6.90 -9.58 12.70
CA ALA A 116 -8.14 -8.99 12.22
C ALA A 116 -7.95 -8.08 10.98
N ASN A 117 -6.74 -7.60 10.73
CA ASN A 117 -6.44 -6.64 9.67
C ASN A 117 -5.81 -7.27 8.42
N GLN A 118 -5.51 -8.57 8.43
CA GLN A 118 -4.77 -9.23 7.34
C GLN A 118 -5.40 -9.10 5.95
N LYS A 119 -6.72 -8.95 5.89
CA LYS A 119 -7.49 -8.76 4.65
C LYS A 119 -7.82 -7.29 4.35
N ARG A 120 -7.39 -6.34 5.19
CA ARG A 120 -7.55 -4.91 4.94
C ARG A 120 -6.40 -4.40 4.07
N PRO A 121 -6.57 -3.29 3.33
CA PRO A 121 -5.47 -2.74 2.56
C PRO A 121 -4.31 -2.33 3.46
N ILE A 122 -3.09 -2.45 2.95
CA ILE A 122 -1.95 -1.77 3.54
C ILE A 122 -2.16 -0.26 3.43
N ALA A 123 -1.77 0.47 4.46
CA ALA A 123 -1.75 1.93 4.49
C ALA A 123 -0.43 2.42 5.10
N ASN A 124 -0.20 3.71 5.12
CA ASN A 124 1.02 4.32 5.68
C ASN A 124 2.31 3.84 4.98
N VAL A 125 2.24 3.59 3.69
CA VAL A 125 3.40 3.26 2.86
C VAL A 125 3.70 4.39 1.90
N ASP A 126 4.98 4.66 1.68
CA ASP A 126 5.41 5.64 0.68
C ASP A 126 5.44 5.05 -0.73
N SER A 127 5.66 5.89 -1.72
CA SER A 127 5.65 5.48 -3.13
C SER A 127 6.82 4.57 -3.51
N THR A 128 7.95 4.66 -2.79
CA THR A 128 9.14 3.83 -3.01
C THR A 128 8.87 2.41 -2.54
N ASP A 129 8.30 2.28 -1.36
CA ASP A 129 7.93 1.00 -0.77
C ASP A 129 6.83 0.30 -1.57
N ALA A 130 5.82 1.07 -2.01
CA ALA A 130 4.76 0.56 -2.90
C ALA A 130 5.34 0.03 -4.22
N SER A 131 6.26 0.78 -4.83
CA SER A 131 6.95 0.36 -6.06
C SER A 131 7.85 -0.86 -5.84
N ALA A 132 8.57 -0.92 -4.69
CA ALA A 132 9.42 -2.05 -4.32
C ALA A 132 8.61 -3.33 -4.10
N PHE A 133 7.44 -3.24 -3.46
CA PHE A 133 6.51 -4.37 -3.35
C PHE A 133 6.05 -4.87 -4.72
N CYS A 134 5.54 -3.97 -5.57
CA CYS A 134 5.08 -4.38 -6.90
C CYS A 134 6.20 -5.05 -7.71
N LYS A 135 7.42 -4.51 -7.67
CA LYS A 135 8.58 -5.10 -8.33
C LYS A 135 8.94 -6.49 -7.76
N TRP A 136 8.88 -6.66 -6.44
CA TRP A 136 9.09 -7.97 -5.81
C TRP A 136 8.05 -8.99 -6.26
N ALA A 137 6.79 -8.56 -6.43
CA ALA A 137 5.71 -9.38 -6.94
C ALA A 137 5.76 -9.64 -8.46
N GLY A 138 6.80 -9.17 -9.17
CA GLY A 138 6.91 -9.29 -10.63
C GLY A 138 5.93 -8.39 -11.39
N LYS A 139 5.55 -7.26 -10.78
CA LYS A 139 4.58 -6.26 -11.23
C LYS A 139 5.19 -4.85 -11.17
N ARG A 140 4.40 -3.83 -11.38
CA ARG A 140 4.73 -2.41 -11.22
C ARG A 140 3.53 -1.64 -10.68
N LEU A 141 3.73 -0.40 -10.24
CA LEU A 141 2.60 0.50 -10.04
C LEU A 141 1.90 0.76 -11.39
N PRO A 142 0.58 0.97 -11.41
CA PRO A 142 -0.12 1.42 -12.61
C PRO A 142 0.30 2.85 -12.96
N THR A 143 0.22 3.22 -14.23
CA THR A 143 0.21 4.64 -14.59
C THR A 143 -1.12 5.27 -14.19
N GLU A 144 -1.17 6.60 -14.09
CA GLU A 144 -2.40 7.33 -13.80
C GLU A 144 -3.49 7.02 -14.85
N ALA A 145 -3.12 6.94 -16.12
CA ALA A 145 -4.05 6.61 -17.20
C ALA A 145 -4.56 5.15 -17.13
N GLU A 146 -3.70 4.21 -16.79
CA GLU A 146 -4.11 2.82 -16.55
C GLU A 146 -5.08 2.72 -15.38
N TRP A 147 -4.78 3.40 -14.28
CA TRP A 147 -5.63 3.44 -13.10
C TRP A 147 -7.02 4.02 -13.43
N GLU A 148 -7.07 5.18 -14.10
CA GLU A 148 -8.33 5.81 -14.46
C GLU A 148 -9.15 4.96 -15.43
N LYS A 149 -8.52 4.37 -16.47
CA LYS A 149 -9.19 3.45 -17.38
C LYS A 149 -9.76 2.24 -16.63
N ALA A 150 -8.99 1.66 -15.71
CA ALA A 150 -9.43 0.52 -14.90
C ALA A 150 -10.62 0.88 -14.00
N ALA A 151 -10.67 2.11 -13.47
CA ALA A 151 -11.74 2.60 -12.63
C ALA A 151 -13.03 2.89 -13.43
N ARG A 152 -12.94 3.65 -14.51
CA ARG A 152 -14.13 4.19 -15.20
C ARG A 152 -14.50 3.50 -16.50
N GLY A 153 -13.67 2.63 -17.05
CA GLY A 153 -13.93 2.03 -18.36
C GLY A 153 -13.76 3.02 -19.52
N ALA A 154 -14.46 2.75 -20.61
CA ALA A 154 -14.43 3.56 -21.82
C ALA A 154 -15.66 4.47 -22.01
N ASP A 155 -16.68 4.33 -21.18
CA ASP A 155 -17.97 5.02 -21.30
C ASP A 155 -18.04 6.39 -20.58
N GLY A 156 -16.96 6.79 -19.91
CA GLY A 156 -16.86 8.12 -19.29
C GLY A 156 -17.64 8.31 -17.99
N ARG A 157 -18.02 7.22 -17.32
CA ARG A 157 -18.75 7.25 -16.04
C ARG A 157 -18.01 8.03 -14.95
N VAL A 158 -18.77 8.62 -14.02
CA VAL A 158 -18.24 9.47 -12.95
C VAL A 158 -17.54 8.64 -11.88
N TYR A 159 -18.15 7.53 -11.46
CA TYR A 159 -17.63 6.62 -10.44
C TYR A 159 -17.42 5.22 -11.05
N PRO A 160 -16.67 4.33 -10.38
CA PRO A 160 -16.43 2.97 -10.91
C PRO A 160 -17.72 2.21 -11.23
N TRP A 161 -18.78 2.38 -10.44
CA TRP A 161 -20.08 1.72 -10.60
C TRP A 161 -21.04 2.43 -11.56
N GLY A 162 -20.76 3.66 -11.97
CA GLY A 162 -21.65 4.45 -12.85
C GLY A 162 -21.71 5.91 -12.46
N ASN A 163 -22.89 6.53 -12.66
CA ASN A 163 -23.10 7.96 -12.41
C ASN A 163 -23.91 8.25 -11.14
N GLU A 164 -24.36 7.23 -10.44
CA GLU A 164 -25.13 7.38 -9.22
C GLU A 164 -24.25 7.86 -8.07
N ALA A 165 -24.82 8.71 -7.21
CA ALA A 165 -24.09 9.21 -6.04
C ALA A 165 -23.59 8.07 -5.14
N PRO A 166 -22.40 8.21 -4.54
CA PRO A 166 -21.84 7.21 -3.64
C PRO A 166 -22.74 6.93 -2.45
N THR A 167 -22.87 5.66 -2.10
CA THR A 167 -23.54 5.19 -0.89
C THR A 167 -22.60 4.23 -0.14
N PRO A 168 -22.88 3.89 1.13
CA PRO A 168 -22.12 2.89 1.86
C PRO A 168 -22.11 1.46 1.26
N LEU A 169 -22.95 1.20 0.24
CA LEU A 169 -22.92 -0.05 -0.52
C LEU A 169 -21.86 -0.06 -1.61
N HIS A 170 -21.41 1.13 -2.04
CA HIS A 170 -20.47 1.28 -3.15
C HIS A 170 -19.00 1.35 -2.68
N ALA A 171 -18.74 1.99 -1.51
CA ALA A 171 -17.38 2.28 -1.09
C ALA A 171 -17.30 2.57 0.42
N ASN A 172 -16.08 2.47 0.96
CA ASN A 172 -15.74 2.93 2.30
C ASN A 172 -15.26 4.39 2.23
N PHE A 173 -16.11 5.33 2.65
CA PHE A 173 -15.82 6.78 2.61
C PHE A 173 -16.60 7.54 3.68
N GLY A 174 -16.32 8.84 3.82
CA GLY A 174 -17.08 9.75 4.68
C GLY A 174 -16.98 9.47 6.18
N LYS A 175 -15.95 8.74 6.62
CA LYS A 175 -15.72 8.48 8.05
C LYS A 175 -15.01 9.67 8.68
N SER A 176 -15.27 9.94 9.95
CA SER A 176 -14.69 11.08 10.65
C SER A 176 -13.46 10.74 11.50
N GLU A 177 -13.34 9.51 11.97
CA GLU A 177 -12.34 9.12 12.96
C GLU A 177 -11.51 7.91 12.51
N TRP A 178 -10.21 7.96 12.80
CA TRP A 178 -9.31 6.84 12.66
C TRP A 178 -9.48 5.87 13.83
N ASP A 179 -9.86 4.64 13.52
CA ASP A 179 -10.08 3.57 14.49
C ASP A 179 -9.04 2.45 14.29
N ASN A 180 -7.78 2.78 14.59
CA ASN A 180 -6.69 1.80 14.61
C ASN A 180 -6.71 0.78 13.45
N HIS A 181 -6.79 1.24 12.19
CA HIS A 181 -6.92 0.41 11.00
C HIS A 181 -8.30 -0.30 10.84
N ALA A 182 -9.13 -0.34 11.87
CA ALA A 182 -10.46 -0.96 11.81
C ALA A 182 -11.45 -0.18 10.94
N VAL A 183 -11.21 1.12 10.74
CA VAL A 183 -11.99 1.96 9.82
C VAL A 183 -11.87 1.54 8.36
N LEU A 184 -10.76 0.91 7.96
CA LEU A 184 -10.58 0.36 6.63
C LEU A 184 -11.43 -0.92 6.47
N ALA A 185 -12.10 -1.06 5.35
CA ALA A 185 -12.83 -2.29 5.04
C ALA A 185 -11.87 -3.38 4.54
N PRO A 186 -12.13 -4.66 4.80
CA PRO A 186 -11.46 -5.74 4.07
C PRO A 186 -11.64 -5.54 2.56
N VAL A 187 -10.58 -5.78 1.79
CA VAL A 187 -10.64 -5.60 0.33
C VAL A 187 -11.75 -6.46 -0.29
N GLY A 188 -12.42 -5.95 -1.31
CA GLY A 188 -13.52 -6.65 -1.97
C GLY A 188 -14.85 -6.65 -1.21
N SER A 189 -15.01 -5.78 -0.21
CA SER A 189 -16.24 -5.69 0.58
C SER A 189 -17.42 -5.08 -0.16
N PHE A 190 -17.21 -4.36 -1.25
CA PHE A 190 -18.23 -3.55 -1.92
C PHE A 190 -18.56 -4.09 -3.32
N GLU A 191 -19.43 -5.09 -3.37
CA GLU A 191 -19.85 -5.73 -4.64
C GLU A 191 -20.47 -4.73 -5.62
N ALA A 192 -21.28 -3.80 -5.12
CA ALA A 192 -21.92 -2.76 -5.92
C ALA A 192 -20.95 -1.65 -6.37
N GLY A 193 -19.74 -1.60 -5.81
CA GLY A 193 -18.73 -0.58 -6.10
C GLY A 193 -17.74 -0.94 -7.19
N LYS A 194 -17.88 -2.10 -7.82
CA LYS A 194 -16.95 -2.58 -8.86
C LYS A 194 -16.87 -1.67 -10.07
N SER A 195 -15.67 -1.64 -10.64
CA SER A 195 -15.45 -1.04 -11.95
C SER A 195 -16.07 -1.87 -13.08
N PRO A 196 -16.16 -1.33 -14.33
CA PRO A 196 -16.64 -2.09 -15.49
C PRO A 196 -15.88 -3.39 -15.77
N TYR A 197 -14.63 -3.45 -15.30
CA TYR A 197 -13.79 -4.63 -15.44
C TYR A 197 -13.88 -5.58 -14.23
N GLY A 198 -14.75 -5.27 -13.26
CA GLY A 198 -14.94 -6.08 -12.06
C GLY A 198 -13.90 -5.85 -10.97
N ILE A 199 -13.10 -4.79 -11.08
CA ILE A 199 -12.07 -4.44 -10.09
C ILE A 199 -12.75 -3.75 -8.90
N TYR A 200 -12.39 -4.17 -7.68
CA TYR A 200 -12.95 -3.65 -6.44
C TYR A 200 -12.17 -2.44 -5.90
N ASP A 201 -12.82 -1.70 -5.04
CA ASP A 201 -12.23 -0.66 -4.20
C ASP A 201 -11.49 0.45 -5.00
N MET A 202 -11.90 0.68 -6.27
CA MET A 202 -11.39 1.77 -7.09
C MET A 202 -11.92 3.16 -6.65
N ALA A 203 -12.65 3.20 -5.54
CA ALA A 203 -13.13 4.42 -4.89
C ALA A 203 -13.23 4.20 -3.37
N GLY A 204 -12.65 5.11 -2.58
CA GLY A 204 -12.64 5.03 -1.11
C GLY A 204 -11.58 4.08 -0.57
N ASN A 205 -11.75 3.66 0.67
CA ASN A 205 -10.86 2.80 1.45
C ASN A 205 -9.48 3.44 1.68
N VAL A 206 -8.52 3.33 0.77
CA VAL A 206 -7.25 4.05 0.81
C VAL A 206 -7.00 4.81 -0.49
N TRP A 207 -6.30 5.95 -0.43
CA TRP A 207 -5.70 6.55 -1.60
C TRP A 207 -4.68 5.60 -2.20
N GLU A 208 -4.58 5.56 -3.53
CA GLU A 208 -3.68 4.63 -4.22
C GLU A 208 -2.56 5.35 -4.96
N TRP A 209 -1.32 4.94 -4.69
CA TRP A 209 -0.16 5.38 -5.44
C TRP A 209 -0.22 4.91 -6.90
N VAL A 210 0.07 5.83 -7.79
CA VAL A 210 0.38 5.52 -9.20
C VAL A 210 1.84 5.86 -9.50
N SER A 211 2.35 5.43 -10.64
CA SER A 211 3.76 5.65 -11.02
C SER A 211 4.08 7.10 -11.37
N ASP A 212 3.05 7.87 -11.72
CA ASP A 212 3.18 9.18 -12.30
C ASP A 212 3.54 10.25 -11.27
N LEU A 213 4.43 11.15 -11.65
CA LEU A 213 4.58 12.41 -10.96
C LEU A 213 3.34 13.28 -11.25
N TYR A 214 3.05 14.18 -10.31
CA TYR A 214 1.93 15.10 -10.48
C TYR A 214 2.38 16.42 -11.11
N ASP A 215 1.62 16.88 -12.11
CA ASP A 215 1.64 18.24 -12.63
C ASP A 215 0.20 18.68 -12.90
N TYR A 216 -0.14 19.88 -12.40
CA TYR A 216 -1.49 20.46 -12.51
C TYR A 216 -1.94 20.67 -13.97
N ASN A 217 -1.02 20.96 -14.86
CA ASN A 217 -1.29 21.24 -16.27
C ASN A 217 -1.02 20.07 -17.21
N TYR A 218 -0.62 18.91 -16.67
CA TYR A 218 -0.17 17.78 -17.50
C TYR A 218 -1.19 17.36 -18.55
N TYR A 219 -2.48 17.38 -18.25
CA TYR A 219 -3.54 16.97 -19.19
C TYR A 219 -3.63 17.86 -20.43
N LYS A 220 -3.11 19.10 -20.40
CA LYS A 220 -3.03 19.98 -21.56
C LYS A 220 -1.96 19.56 -22.59
N ILE A 221 -0.99 18.75 -22.16
CA ILE A 221 0.17 18.31 -22.96
C ILE A 221 0.36 16.80 -22.95
N SER A 222 -0.56 16.06 -22.31
CA SER A 222 -0.48 14.62 -22.20
C SER A 222 -0.42 13.94 -23.58
N PRO A 223 0.51 12.98 -23.78
CA PRO A 223 0.47 12.15 -24.98
C PRO A 223 -0.85 11.39 -25.10
N SER A 224 -1.35 11.24 -26.33
CA SER A 224 -2.58 10.48 -26.59
C SER A 224 -2.40 8.96 -26.49
N LYS A 225 -1.16 8.45 -26.32
CA LYS A 225 -0.88 7.02 -26.20
C LYS A 225 0.01 6.74 -25.00
N ASN A 226 -0.46 5.87 -24.11
CA ASN A 226 0.26 5.39 -22.91
C ASN A 226 0.96 6.50 -22.12
N PRO A 227 0.27 7.58 -21.70
CA PRO A 227 0.90 8.64 -20.91
C PRO A 227 1.42 8.08 -19.58
N THR A 228 2.57 8.59 -19.13
CA THR A 228 3.28 8.17 -17.91
C THR A 228 3.55 9.30 -16.93
N GLY A 229 2.81 10.40 -17.09
CA GLY A 229 3.02 11.61 -16.30
C GLY A 229 4.21 12.46 -16.79
N PRO A 230 4.48 13.60 -16.14
CA PRO A 230 5.60 14.45 -16.44
C PRO A 230 6.92 13.77 -16.06
N SER A 231 8.01 14.10 -16.75
CA SER A 231 9.35 13.53 -16.50
C SER A 231 10.03 14.11 -15.26
N THR A 232 9.56 15.25 -14.76
CA THR A 232 10.10 15.94 -13.58
C THR A 232 8.96 16.41 -12.69
N GLY A 233 9.19 16.41 -11.37
CA GLY A 233 8.23 16.87 -10.38
C GLY A 233 8.67 16.49 -8.97
N GLY A 234 8.11 17.18 -7.98
CA GLY A 234 8.40 16.94 -6.55
C GLY A 234 7.31 16.14 -5.82
N THR A 235 6.16 15.94 -6.45
CA THR A 235 5.01 15.22 -5.87
C THR A 235 4.54 14.11 -6.80
N ARG A 236 3.85 13.12 -6.24
CA ARG A 236 3.24 12.02 -7.00
C ARG A 236 1.74 12.12 -6.99
N THR A 237 1.14 11.57 -8.03
CA THR A 237 -0.31 11.42 -8.12
C THR A 237 -0.78 10.25 -7.24
N ILE A 238 -1.87 10.49 -6.53
CA ILE A 238 -2.67 9.46 -5.85
C ILE A 238 -4.11 9.53 -6.34
N ARG A 239 -4.79 8.39 -6.32
CA ARG A 239 -6.12 8.24 -6.94
C ARG A 239 -7.11 7.53 -6.01
N GLY A 240 -8.40 7.66 -6.28
CA GLY A 240 -9.50 6.88 -5.71
C GLY A 240 -10.18 7.47 -4.47
N GLY A 241 -9.52 8.35 -3.75
CA GLY A 241 -10.03 8.78 -2.44
C GLY A 241 -9.76 7.73 -1.35
N ALA A 242 -10.14 8.05 -0.12
CA ALA A 242 -9.93 7.17 1.03
C ALA A 242 -11.17 7.13 1.94
N TRP A 243 -11.11 6.35 3.00
CA TRP A 243 -12.17 6.15 3.99
C TRP A 243 -12.79 7.44 4.56
N LYS A 244 -12.03 8.53 4.66
CA LYS A 244 -12.54 9.83 5.14
C LYS A 244 -12.91 10.81 4.03
N SER A 245 -12.70 10.46 2.79
CA SER A 245 -12.96 11.34 1.65
C SER A 245 -14.44 11.64 1.49
N ASN A 246 -14.75 12.81 0.93
CA ASN A 246 -16.10 13.15 0.50
C ASN A 246 -16.38 12.58 -0.90
N PRO A 247 -17.63 12.60 -1.38
CA PRO A 247 -18.01 12.08 -2.71
C PRO A 247 -17.22 12.65 -3.89
N ARG A 248 -16.74 13.90 -3.81
CA ARG A 248 -15.98 14.53 -4.89
C ARG A 248 -14.67 13.78 -5.16
N ALA A 249 -13.98 13.35 -4.10
CA ALA A 249 -12.71 12.65 -4.22
C ALA A 249 -12.84 11.19 -4.71
N LEU A 250 -14.06 10.63 -4.71
CA LEU A 250 -14.32 9.26 -5.18
C LEU A 250 -14.52 9.17 -6.68
N ARG A 251 -14.63 10.31 -7.39
CA ARG A 251 -14.80 10.33 -8.86
C ARG A 251 -13.57 9.69 -9.52
N SER A 252 -13.80 8.86 -10.51
CA SER A 252 -12.73 8.18 -11.24
C SER A 252 -11.72 9.13 -11.88
N ALA A 253 -12.16 10.35 -12.27
CA ALA A 253 -11.30 11.39 -12.82
C ALA A 253 -10.58 12.22 -11.76
N ASN A 254 -10.98 12.14 -10.46
CA ASN A 254 -10.36 12.96 -9.42
C ASN A 254 -8.89 12.64 -9.26
N ARG A 255 -8.09 13.69 -9.20
CA ARG A 255 -6.65 13.66 -9.01
C ARG A 255 -6.30 14.25 -7.66
N SER A 256 -5.29 13.72 -7.00
CA SER A 256 -4.69 14.35 -5.83
C SER A 256 -3.18 14.17 -5.86
N LEU A 257 -2.48 14.92 -5.05
CA LEU A 257 -1.03 14.94 -5.00
C LEU A 257 -0.53 14.82 -3.56
N ILE A 258 0.61 14.18 -3.41
CA ILE A 258 1.27 14.04 -2.11
C ILE A 258 2.79 13.93 -2.29
N SER A 259 3.55 14.25 -1.24
CA SER A 259 4.99 13.98 -1.25
C SER A 259 5.26 12.48 -1.44
N PRO A 260 6.25 12.10 -2.27
CA PRO A 260 6.60 10.69 -2.48
C PRO A 260 6.95 9.93 -1.19
N THR A 261 7.42 10.65 -0.18
CA THR A 261 7.84 10.10 1.11
C THR A 261 6.75 10.19 2.19
N ASP A 262 5.58 10.73 1.86
CA ASP A 262 4.46 10.80 2.80
C ASP A 262 3.86 9.41 2.97
N GLN A 263 3.84 8.96 4.21
CA GLN A 263 3.29 7.68 4.60
C GLN A 263 1.82 7.74 5.01
N GLY A 264 1.12 8.87 4.76
CA GLY A 264 -0.29 9.05 5.13
C GLY A 264 -1.18 7.83 4.87
N LEU A 265 -2.47 7.99 4.77
CA LEU A 265 -3.43 6.90 4.56
C LEU A 265 -3.41 6.36 3.12
N ASN A 266 -2.20 6.26 2.54
CA ASN A 266 -1.98 5.83 1.16
C ASN A 266 -1.60 4.36 1.13
N GLY A 267 -2.34 3.61 0.35
CA GLY A 267 -2.04 2.25 -0.07
C GLY A 267 -1.74 2.21 -1.57
N PHE A 268 -1.91 1.06 -2.18
CA PHE A 268 -1.67 0.86 -3.61
C PHE A 268 -2.22 -0.48 -4.10
N ARG A 269 -2.30 -0.60 -5.41
CA ARG A 269 -2.41 -1.88 -6.14
C ARG A 269 -1.37 -1.93 -7.24
N CYS A 270 -1.07 -3.12 -7.75
CA CYS A 270 -0.09 -3.27 -8.80
C CYS A 270 -0.74 -3.57 -10.15
N ALA A 271 0.00 -3.22 -11.21
CA ALA A 271 -0.31 -3.57 -12.59
C ALA A 271 0.81 -4.40 -13.20
N LYS A 272 0.52 -5.05 -14.32
CA LYS A 272 1.50 -5.82 -15.11
C LYS A 272 1.24 -5.59 -16.59
N SER A 273 2.28 -5.26 -17.33
CA SER A 273 2.21 -5.19 -18.80
C SER A 273 1.99 -6.57 -19.38
N GLN A 274 1.23 -6.65 -20.48
CA GLN A 274 0.96 -7.88 -21.21
C GLN A 274 2.10 -8.19 -22.19
#